data_0602f23a52a20b79085ad546a32caf0e
#
_entry.id   0602f23a52a20b79085ad546a32caf0e
#
_cell.length_a   1.000
_cell.length_b   1.000
_cell.length_c   1.000
_cell.angle_alpha   90.00
_cell.angle_beta   90.00
_cell.angle_gamma   90.00
#
_symmetry.space_group_name_H-M   'P 1'
#
loop_
_entity.id
_entity.type
_entity.pdbx_description
1 polymer ?
#
loop_
_entity_poly.entity_id
_entity_poly.type
_entity_poly.pdbx_seq_one_letter_code
_entity_poly.pdbx_strand_id
1 'polypeptide(L)'
;FMVYTEGEDGEMQDFEVKYVFGFSPLQQYMVEFDRPVDMPPTEVARVQVLRITWDTLKEKWFYLRPPDVPEKLEPDDPLHWTGVAQRWQTMCADCHSTNLKRNFDPAEQAYHTTFSEIDVSCEACHGPGSLHLELANSKSLFWDRRHGYGLAKLKGENAETQLQTCAPCHSRRGVLSEGFHGGDEFCDFYNLELLRDDTYFADGQIKDEVYVYGSFIQSKMYHKGIRCTDCHDPHSLKLKSPGNETCTSCHQHAAGKYDVPSHHHHVPGTAGAMCVNCHMPHRTYMDVDKRRDHSLRVPRPDLSVALGTPNACSGCHVKDQLKSIDQQKQPSLLEYADWIEAAEAGDEQVAAAVLKTDEWCDAACEKWYGENRKQPKHFSEAIVAFRNGEPGAMNELLRVATQPEELTPVLARASALGELAASGVGNVTAK
;
A
#
# COMPACT_ATOMS: atom_id res chain seq x y z
N PHE A 1 -28.80 14.08 -1.33
CA PHE A 1 -27.96 14.47 -2.45
C PHE A 1 -28.20 13.51 -3.61
N MET A 2 -28.42 14.04 -4.82
CA MET A 2 -28.71 13.25 -6.02
C MET A 2 -27.56 13.39 -7.02
N VAL A 3 -27.27 12.32 -7.74
CA VAL A 3 -26.33 12.30 -8.86
C VAL A 3 -27.08 11.83 -10.11
N TYR A 4 -27.02 12.61 -11.17
CA TYR A 4 -27.61 12.28 -12.48
C TYR A 4 -26.52 11.62 -13.33
N THR A 5 -26.66 10.34 -13.57
CA THR A 5 -25.67 9.54 -14.31
C THR A 5 -26.32 8.33 -14.99
N GLU A 6 -25.56 7.64 -15.83
CA GLU A 6 -25.99 6.43 -16.53
C GLU A 6 -26.16 5.26 -15.52
N GLY A 7 -27.28 4.54 -15.64
CA GLY A 7 -27.61 3.36 -14.83
C GLY A 7 -27.14 2.04 -15.44
N GLU A 8 -27.59 0.93 -14.86
CA GLU A 8 -27.31 -0.45 -15.33
C GLU A 8 -27.90 -0.75 -16.72
N ASP A 9 -28.94 -0.01 -17.09
CA ASP A 9 -29.64 -0.09 -18.39
C ASP A 9 -29.07 0.83 -19.46
N GLY A 10 -28.03 1.61 -19.12
CA GLY A 10 -27.43 2.61 -19.99
C GLY A 10 -28.21 3.91 -20.09
N GLU A 11 -29.31 4.05 -19.37
CA GLU A 11 -30.13 5.25 -19.38
C GLU A 11 -29.73 6.23 -18.28
N MET A 12 -29.79 7.52 -18.61
CA MET A 12 -29.48 8.59 -17.65
C MET A 12 -30.62 8.77 -16.64
N GLN A 13 -30.32 8.66 -15.37
CA GLN A 13 -31.30 8.79 -14.28
C GLN A 13 -30.71 9.38 -13.01
N ASP A 14 -31.56 9.78 -12.08
CA ASP A 14 -31.17 10.32 -10.78
C ASP A 14 -30.98 9.20 -9.76
N PHE A 15 -29.81 9.20 -9.09
CA PHE A 15 -29.48 8.28 -8.00
C PHE A 15 -29.30 9.03 -6.69
N GLU A 16 -29.94 8.51 -5.63
CA GLU A 16 -29.73 9.05 -4.28
C GLU A 16 -28.41 8.56 -3.70
N VAL A 17 -27.53 9.48 -3.30
CA VAL A 17 -26.32 9.17 -2.55
C VAL A 17 -26.71 8.76 -1.13
N LYS A 18 -26.45 7.51 -0.79
CA LYS A 18 -26.78 6.93 0.50
C LYS A 18 -25.67 7.14 1.54
N TYR A 19 -24.42 6.94 1.12
CA TYR A 19 -23.24 7.04 1.97
C TYR A 19 -22.13 7.80 1.27
N VAL A 20 -21.23 8.35 2.08
CA VAL A 20 -19.99 9.01 1.65
C VAL A 20 -18.85 8.43 2.48
N PHE A 21 -17.72 8.14 1.86
CA PHE A 21 -16.51 7.72 2.56
C PHE A 21 -15.27 8.42 2.01
N GLY A 22 -14.21 8.40 2.81
CA GLY A 22 -12.99 9.17 2.56
C GLY A 22 -13.09 10.61 3.06
N PHE A 23 -11.96 11.11 3.60
CA PHE A 23 -11.86 12.43 4.19
C PHE A 23 -10.85 13.31 3.44
N SER A 24 -9.68 12.78 3.15
CA SER A 24 -8.61 13.47 2.43
C SER A 24 -7.66 12.41 1.84
N PRO A 25 -7.18 12.58 0.60
CA PRO A 25 -7.37 13.72 -0.31
C PRO A 25 -8.64 13.67 -1.15
N LEU A 26 -9.41 12.59 -1.07
CA LEU A 26 -10.61 12.40 -1.90
C LEU A 26 -11.80 11.90 -1.09
N GLN A 27 -13.02 12.18 -1.61
CA GLN A 27 -14.29 11.64 -1.14
C GLN A 27 -15.00 10.92 -2.25
N GLN A 28 -15.52 9.73 -1.96
CA GLN A 28 -16.32 8.92 -2.86
C GLN A 28 -17.75 8.78 -2.34
N TYR A 29 -18.68 8.55 -3.26
CA TYR A 29 -20.11 8.56 -3.01
C TYR A 29 -20.70 7.21 -3.37
N MET A 30 -21.67 6.76 -2.59
CA MET A 30 -22.25 5.42 -2.72
C MET A 30 -23.76 5.45 -2.87
N VAL A 31 -24.25 4.56 -3.74
CA VAL A 31 -25.67 4.36 -4.05
C VAL A 31 -26.06 2.93 -3.65
N GLU A 32 -27.19 2.77 -2.99
CA GLU A 32 -27.76 1.46 -2.66
C GLU A 32 -28.74 1.01 -3.76
N PHE A 33 -28.59 -0.24 -4.19
CA PHE A 33 -29.42 -0.90 -5.21
C PHE A 33 -30.14 -2.10 -4.64
N ASP A 34 -31.22 -2.50 -5.31
CA ASP A 34 -31.93 -3.76 -5.10
C ASP A 34 -32.44 -3.98 -3.67
N ARG A 35 -32.72 -2.89 -2.93
CA ARG A 35 -33.19 -2.99 -1.56
C ARG A 35 -34.63 -3.53 -1.52
N PRO A 36 -34.85 -4.72 -0.94
CA PRO A 36 -36.18 -5.25 -0.70
C PRO A 36 -37.01 -4.33 0.21
N VAL A 37 -38.33 -4.26 -0.03
CA VAL A 37 -39.23 -3.38 0.74
C VAL A 37 -39.30 -3.77 2.23
N ASP A 38 -39.13 -5.05 2.51
CA ASP A 38 -39.20 -5.65 3.85
C ASP A 38 -37.82 -5.83 4.52
N MET A 39 -36.73 -5.36 3.87
CA MET A 39 -35.38 -5.43 4.45
C MET A 39 -35.29 -4.62 5.74
N PRO A 40 -34.74 -5.17 6.82
CA PRO A 40 -34.55 -4.46 8.07
C PRO A 40 -33.72 -3.17 7.89
N PRO A 41 -34.01 -2.09 8.64
CA PRO A 41 -33.24 -0.85 8.53
C PRO A 41 -31.75 -1.00 8.94
N THR A 42 -31.42 -2.06 9.67
CA THR A 42 -30.06 -2.38 10.12
C THR A 42 -29.24 -3.12 9.06
N GLU A 43 -29.86 -3.51 7.96
CA GLU A 43 -29.22 -4.18 6.84
C GLU A 43 -29.12 -3.24 5.65
N VAL A 44 -28.11 -3.44 4.80
CA VAL A 44 -27.98 -2.78 3.51
C VAL A 44 -27.91 -3.81 2.39
N ALA A 45 -28.57 -3.49 1.29
CA ALA A 45 -28.54 -4.26 0.07
C ALA A 45 -27.25 -4.00 -0.71
N ARG A 46 -27.22 -4.26 -2.00
CA ARG A 46 -26.05 -4.01 -2.85
C ARG A 46 -25.70 -2.51 -2.88
N VAL A 47 -24.48 -2.17 -2.53
CA VAL A 47 -23.98 -0.79 -2.56
C VAL A 47 -22.90 -0.66 -3.64
N GLN A 48 -23.04 0.35 -4.49
CA GLN A 48 -22.13 0.66 -5.58
C GLN A 48 -21.45 2.01 -5.35
N VAL A 49 -20.16 2.09 -5.71
CA VAL A 49 -19.35 3.30 -5.57
C VAL A 49 -19.31 4.05 -6.90
N LEU A 50 -19.71 5.31 -6.88
CA LEU A 50 -19.61 6.19 -8.03
C LEU A 50 -18.14 6.48 -8.38
N ARG A 51 -17.86 6.61 -9.68
CA ARG A 51 -16.55 7.06 -10.16
C ARG A 51 -16.39 8.58 -10.10
N ILE A 52 -17.47 9.33 -9.99
CA ILE A 52 -17.42 10.77 -9.74
C ILE A 52 -16.95 10.97 -8.28
N THR A 53 -15.83 11.65 -8.13
CA THR A 53 -15.08 11.75 -6.88
C THR A 53 -14.74 13.22 -6.61
N TRP A 54 -14.70 13.63 -5.35
CA TRP A 54 -14.32 14.97 -4.94
C TRP A 54 -12.88 15.01 -4.45
N ASP A 55 -12.02 15.79 -5.10
CA ASP A 55 -10.67 16.13 -4.62
C ASP A 55 -10.81 17.20 -3.53
N THR A 56 -10.59 16.81 -2.28
CA THR A 56 -10.77 17.70 -1.12
C THR A 56 -9.67 18.73 -0.98
N LEU A 57 -8.51 18.51 -1.62
CA LEU A 57 -7.38 19.46 -1.58
C LEU A 57 -7.49 20.52 -2.68
N LYS A 58 -8.00 20.16 -3.85
CA LYS A 58 -8.19 21.08 -4.98
C LYS A 58 -9.61 21.60 -5.09
N GLU A 59 -10.51 21.13 -4.22
CA GLU A 59 -11.93 21.50 -4.18
C GLU A 59 -12.61 21.39 -5.55
N LYS A 60 -12.42 20.22 -6.21
CA LYS A 60 -12.98 19.97 -7.54
C LYS A 60 -13.43 18.52 -7.70
N TRP A 61 -14.43 18.34 -8.57
CA TRP A 61 -14.85 17.05 -9.04
C TRP A 61 -13.89 16.50 -10.08
N PHE A 62 -13.68 15.18 -10.07
CA PHE A 62 -12.97 14.46 -11.11
C PHE A 62 -13.58 13.07 -11.30
N TYR A 63 -13.26 12.45 -12.42
CA TYR A 63 -13.69 11.09 -12.73
C TYR A 63 -12.55 10.13 -12.42
N LEU A 64 -12.73 9.32 -11.39
CA LEU A 64 -11.70 8.38 -10.93
C LEU A 64 -11.69 7.15 -11.80
N ARG A 65 -10.60 6.96 -12.54
CA ARG A 65 -10.36 5.77 -13.36
C ARG A 65 -8.87 5.50 -13.52
N PRO A 66 -8.46 4.22 -13.63
CA PRO A 66 -7.10 3.90 -14.05
C PRO A 66 -6.81 4.48 -15.46
N PRO A 67 -5.57 4.87 -15.75
CA PRO A 67 -5.19 5.49 -17.03
C PRO A 67 -5.50 4.62 -18.28
N ASP A 68 -5.42 3.31 -18.13
CA ASP A 68 -5.68 2.30 -19.16
C ASP A 68 -7.15 1.94 -19.34
N VAL A 69 -8.04 2.44 -18.47
CA VAL A 69 -9.50 2.22 -18.57
C VAL A 69 -10.13 3.32 -19.40
N PRO A 70 -10.99 3.00 -20.41
CA PRO A 70 -11.72 3.99 -21.18
C PRO A 70 -12.56 4.95 -20.33
N GLU A 71 -12.71 6.19 -20.79
CA GLU A 71 -13.52 7.19 -20.08
C GLU A 71 -15.00 6.77 -20.02
N LYS A 72 -15.51 6.19 -21.09
CA LYS A 72 -16.86 5.62 -21.15
C LYS A 72 -16.76 4.10 -21.22
N LEU A 73 -17.45 3.44 -20.30
CA LEU A 73 -17.61 1.99 -20.23
C LEU A 73 -19.06 1.63 -20.60
N GLU A 74 -19.25 0.47 -21.21
CA GLU A 74 -20.59 -0.07 -21.41
C GLU A 74 -21.19 -0.51 -20.05
N PRO A 75 -22.53 -0.47 -19.89
CA PRO A 75 -23.18 -0.76 -18.61
C PRO A 75 -22.93 -2.17 -18.06
N ASP A 76 -22.65 -3.15 -18.94
CA ASP A 76 -22.33 -4.53 -18.58
C ASP A 76 -20.82 -4.77 -18.31
N ASP A 77 -19.98 -3.76 -18.46
CA ASP A 77 -18.57 -3.86 -18.16
C ASP A 77 -18.37 -4.04 -16.65
N PRO A 78 -17.59 -5.04 -16.20
CA PRO A 78 -17.27 -5.23 -14.77
C PRO A 78 -16.68 -3.99 -14.10
N LEU A 79 -16.00 -3.13 -14.84
CA LEU A 79 -15.42 -1.87 -14.38
C LEU A 79 -16.39 -0.69 -14.41
N HIS A 80 -17.58 -0.82 -15.02
CA HIS A 80 -18.61 0.22 -14.94
C HIS A 80 -18.96 0.51 -13.47
N TRP A 81 -19.43 1.72 -13.14
CA TRP A 81 -19.69 2.07 -11.74
C TRP A 81 -20.79 1.21 -11.08
N THR A 82 -21.68 0.62 -11.88
CA THR A 82 -22.66 -0.39 -11.43
C THR A 82 -22.12 -1.82 -11.44
N GLY A 83 -20.93 -2.04 -12.01
CA GLY A 83 -20.29 -3.34 -12.15
C GLY A 83 -19.68 -3.89 -10.85
N VAL A 84 -19.23 -5.14 -10.91
CA VAL A 84 -18.69 -5.86 -9.76
C VAL A 84 -17.44 -5.22 -9.15
N ALA A 85 -16.61 -4.55 -9.95
CA ALA A 85 -15.40 -3.90 -9.49
C ALA A 85 -15.64 -2.60 -8.69
N GLN A 86 -16.87 -2.08 -8.69
CA GLN A 86 -17.26 -0.92 -7.90
C GLN A 86 -18.22 -1.26 -6.76
N ARG A 87 -18.35 -2.56 -6.44
CA ARG A 87 -19.20 -3.03 -5.34
C ARG A 87 -18.54 -2.82 -4.00
N TRP A 88 -19.13 -1.95 -3.18
CA TRP A 88 -18.58 -1.57 -1.88
C TRP A 88 -18.34 -2.77 -0.95
N GLN A 89 -19.30 -3.71 -0.86
CA GLN A 89 -19.20 -4.87 0.03
C GLN A 89 -17.95 -5.73 -0.16
N THR A 90 -17.45 -5.80 -1.39
CA THR A 90 -16.33 -6.68 -1.75
C THR A 90 -15.03 -5.93 -2.00
N MET A 91 -15.09 -4.65 -2.36
CA MET A 91 -13.92 -3.87 -2.76
C MET A 91 -13.46 -2.87 -1.68
N CYS A 92 -14.39 -2.29 -0.91
CA CYS A 92 -14.08 -1.12 -0.08
C CYS A 92 -14.39 -1.36 1.41
N ALA A 93 -15.46 -2.12 1.71
CA ALA A 93 -16.08 -2.18 3.01
C ALA A 93 -15.17 -2.69 4.14
N ASP A 94 -14.26 -3.63 3.86
CA ASP A 94 -13.34 -4.15 4.88
C ASP A 94 -12.45 -3.08 5.51
N CYS A 95 -12.09 -2.07 4.73
CA CYS A 95 -11.24 -0.97 5.18
C CYS A 95 -12.06 0.28 5.55
N HIS A 96 -13.30 0.38 5.03
CA HIS A 96 -14.17 1.54 5.17
C HIS A 96 -15.49 1.21 5.88
N SER A 97 -15.42 0.35 6.91
CA SER A 97 -16.49 0.11 7.86
C SER A 97 -15.95 -0.53 9.14
N THR A 98 -16.77 -0.57 10.17
CA THR A 98 -16.45 -1.22 11.45
C THR A 98 -17.39 -2.39 11.67
N ASN A 99 -16.85 -3.56 12.05
CA ASN A 99 -17.59 -4.78 12.34
C ASN A 99 -18.47 -5.24 11.15
N LEU A 100 -17.86 -5.28 9.96
CA LEU A 100 -18.53 -5.68 8.73
C LEU A 100 -18.95 -7.16 8.78
N LYS A 101 -20.19 -7.42 8.36
CA LYS A 101 -20.68 -8.75 7.98
C LYS A 101 -21.37 -8.63 6.64
N ARG A 102 -20.81 -9.25 5.62
CA ARG A 102 -21.34 -9.15 4.25
C ARG A 102 -22.68 -9.84 4.11
N ASN A 103 -22.86 -11.00 4.75
CA ASN A 103 -24.09 -11.80 4.75
C ASN A 103 -24.66 -11.95 3.33
N PHE A 104 -23.81 -12.30 2.35
CA PHE A 104 -24.28 -12.57 0.99
C PHE A 104 -25.03 -13.91 0.97
N ASP A 105 -26.28 -13.90 0.51
CA ASP A 105 -27.05 -15.11 0.27
C ASP A 105 -26.86 -15.55 -1.19
N PRO A 106 -26.18 -16.69 -1.43
CA PRO A 106 -25.95 -17.17 -2.78
C PRO A 106 -27.22 -17.76 -3.44
N ALA A 107 -28.24 -18.14 -2.67
CA ALA A 107 -29.49 -18.66 -3.22
C ALA A 107 -30.39 -17.53 -3.73
N GLU A 108 -30.41 -16.42 -3.02
CA GLU A 108 -31.16 -15.21 -3.37
C GLU A 108 -30.36 -14.25 -4.23
N GLN A 109 -29.04 -14.45 -4.35
CA GLN A 109 -28.09 -13.53 -4.98
C GLN A 109 -28.17 -12.12 -4.38
N ALA A 110 -28.42 -12.03 -3.11
CA ALA A 110 -28.68 -10.79 -2.38
C ALA A 110 -27.71 -10.55 -1.23
N TYR A 111 -27.49 -9.30 -0.88
CA TYR A 111 -26.73 -8.90 0.29
C TYR A 111 -27.66 -8.52 1.44
N HIS A 112 -27.35 -9.00 2.64
CA HIS A 112 -27.94 -8.62 3.91
C HIS A 112 -26.86 -8.03 4.81
N THR A 113 -26.07 -7.10 4.26
CA THR A 113 -24.86 -6.58 4.88
C THR A 113 -25.18 -5.78 6.13
N THR A 114 -24.45 -6.04 7.20
CA THR A 114 -24.50 -5.26 8.43
C THR A 114 -23.12 -4.72 8.79
N PHE A 115 -23.08 -3.59 9.47
CA PHE A 115 -21.88 -3.00 10.06
C PHE A 115 -22.28 -2.15 11.27
N SER A 116 -21.35 -1.89 12.19
CA SER A 116 -21.59 -1.02 13.33
C SER A 116 -21.54 0.45 12.96
N GLU A 117 -20.55 0.82 12.15
CA GLU A 117 -20.33 2.19 11.67
C GLU A 117 -19.87 2.14 10.21
N ILE A 118 -20.36 3.08 9.38
CA ILE A 118 -19.71 3.39 8.13
C ILE A 118 -18.37 4.06 8.43
N ASP A 119 -17.32 3.70 7.74
CA ASP A 119 -15.95 4.12 8.04
C ASP A 119 -15.35 3.48 9.32
N VAL A 120 -14.13 3.89 9.68
CA VAL A 120 -13.34 3.32 10.78
C VAL A 120 -13.68 4.00 12.10
N SER A 121 -14.25 3.24 13.04
CA SER A 121 -14.51 3.70 14.40
C SER A 121 -13.55 3.09 15.43
N CYS A 122 -13.75 3.41 16.70
CA CYS A 122 -12.90 2.95 17.80
C CYS A 122 -12.72 1.43 17.83
N GLU A 123 -13.78 0.67 17.62
CA GLU A 123 -13.78 -0.79 17.71
C GLU A 123 -13.00 -1.47 16.60
N ALA A 124 -12.82 -0.83 15.43
CA ALA A 124 -12.02 -1.37 14.34
C ALA A 124 -10.56 -1.61 14.76
N CYS A 125 -10.02 -0.76 15.64
CA CYS A 125 -8.65 -0.87 16.15
C CYS A 125 -8.59 -1.45 17.56
N HIS A 126 -9.53 -1.06 18.44
CA HIS A 126 -9.49 -1.41 19.85
C HIS A 126 -10.25 -2.70 20.20
N GLY A 127 -10.97 -3.28 19.23
CA GLY A 127 -11.85 -4.41 19.45
C GLY A 127 -13.17 -4.04 20.15
N PRO A 128 -14.07 -5.01 20.35
CA PRO A 128 -15.39 -4.77 20.95
C PRO A 128 -15.31 -4.15 22.33
N GLY A 129 -16.01 -3.03 22.54
CA GLY A 129 -15.95 -2.23 23.79
C GLY A 129 -16.82 -2.71 24.94
N SER A 130 -17.68 -3.72 24.77
CA SER A 130 -18.65 -4.14 25.78
C SER A 130 -18.02 -4.54 27.12
N LEU A 131 -16.99 -5.38 27.09
CA LEU A 131 -16.24 -5.78 28.28
C LEU A 131 -15.53 -4.60 28.93
N HIS A 132 -14.98 -3.70 28.14
CA HIS A 132 -14.35 -2.47 28.65
C HIS A 132 -15.36 -1.60 29.43
N LEU A 133 -16.56 -1.42 28.89
CA LEU A 133 -17.62 -0.66 29.57
C LEU A 133 -18.05 -1.33 30.88
N GLU A 134 -18.17 -2.65 30.90
CA GLU A 134 -18.45 -3.42 32.12
C GLU A 134 -17.35 -3.21 33.17
N LEU A 135 -16.08 -3.39 32.79
CA LEU A 135 -14.95 -3.16 33.68
C LEU A 135 -14.84 -1.72 34.15
N ALA A 136 -15.04 -0.73 33.28
CA ALA A 136 -14.99 0.69 33.61
C ALA A 136 -16.08 1.10 34.62
N ASN A 137 -17.25 0.50 34.53
CA ASN A 137 -18.36 0.72 35.47
C ASN A 137 -18.22 -0.08 36.77
N SER A 138 -17.32 -1.07 36.80
CA SER A 138 -17.05 -1.84 38.02
C SER A 138 -16.34 -0.99 39.07
N LYS A 139 -16.67 -1.19 40.33
CA LYS A 139 -15.97 -0.51 41.45
C LYS A 139 -14.70 -1.26 41.88
N SER A 140 -14.20 -2.21 41.08
CA SER A 140 -13.02 -2.98 41.40
C SER A 140 -11.76 -2.15 41.28
N LEU A 141 -10.88 -2.23 42.27
CA LEU A 141 -9.53 -1.68 42.25
C LEU A 141 -8.52 -2.57 41.51
N PHE A 142 -8.93 -3.80 41.14
CA PHE A 142 -8.09 -4.83 40.54
C PHE A 142 -8.50 -5.08 39.10
N TRP A 143 -8.27 -4.10 38.23
CA TRP A 143 -8.49 -4.27 36.82
C TRP A 143 -7.41 -5.15 36.20
N ASP A 144 -7.79 -6.02 35.30
CA ASP A 144 -6.81 -6.81 34.54
C ASP A 144 -6.12 -5.94 33.49
N ARG A 145 -5.00 -5.35 33.90
CA ARG A 145 -4.16 -4.52 33.01
C ARG A 145 -3.48 -5.31 31.90
N ARG A 146 -3.38 -6.65 32.05
CA ARG A 146 -2.72 -7.49 31.05
C ARG A 146 -3.51 -7.62 29.76
N HIS A 147 -4.84 -7.55 29.88
CA HIS A 147 -5.76 -7.66 28.75
C HIS A 147 -6.31 -6.30 28.30
N GLY A 148 -5.54 -5.21 28.43
CA GLY A 148 -5.93 -3.89 27.94
C GLY A 148 -7.23 -3.33 28.52
N TYR A 149 -7.64 -3.79 29.70
CA TYR A 149 -8.95 -3.45 30.28
C TYR A 149 -10.15 -3.87 29.43
N GLY A 150 -10.06 -5.02 28.77
CA GLY A 150 -11.09 -5.54 27.88
C GLY A 150 -11.01 -4.99 26.45
N LEU A 151 -9.94 -4.29 26.10
CA LEU A 151 -9.62 -3.81 24.74
C LEU A 151 -8.31 -4.45 24.24
N ALA A 152 -8.05 -4.36 22.94
CA ALA A 152 -6.80 -4.80 22.36
C ALA A 152 -5.60 -4.04 22.95
N LYS A 153 -4.55 -4.78 23.34
CA LYS A 153 -3.35 -4.21 23.96
C LYS A 153 -2.36 -3.72 22.90
N LEU A 154 -2.66 -2.61 22.25
CA LEU A 154 -1.87 -2.07 21.13
C LEU A 154 -0.50 -1.50 21.54
N LYS A 155 -0.29 -1.22 22.85
CA LYS A 155 0.98 -0.77 23.43
C LYS A 155 1.60 -1.86 24.29
N GLY A 156 1.79 -3.06 23.73
CA GLY A 156 2.42 -4.19 24.39
C GLY A 156 3.97 -4.11 24.41
N GLU A 157 4.61 -5.18 24.85
CA GLU A 157 6.09 -5.29 24.86
C GLU A 157 6.66 -5.37 23.44
N ASN A 158 5.95 -6.05 22.53
CA ASN A 158 6.31 -6.10 21.12
C ASN A 158 5.39 -5.19 20.26
N ALA A 159 5.80 -4.96 19.02
CA ALA A 159 5.07 -4.12 18.06
C ALA A 159 3.96 -4.90 17.31
N GLU A 160 4.04 -6.23 17.30
CA GLU A 160 3.24 -7.10 16.42
C GLU A 160 1.74 -6.89 16.56
N THR A 161 1.20 -6.88 17.78
CA THR A 161 -0.24 -6.69 18.00
C THR A 161 -0.76 -5.42 17.34
N GLN A 162 0.01 -4.32 17.41
CA GLN A 162 -0.38 -3.07 16.77
C GLN A 162 -0.27 -3.15 15.25
N LEU A 163 0.83 -3.69 14.75
CA LEU A 163 1.09 -3.79 13.32
C LEU A 163 0.05 -4.68 12.65
N GLN A 164 -0.28 -5.82 13.25
CA GLN A 164 -1.31 -6.73 12.77
C GLN A 164 -2.72 -6.13 12.85
N THR A 165 -2.99 -5.28 13.83
CA THR A 165 -4.26 -4.52 13.91
C THR A 165 -4.38 -3.48 12.78
N CYS A 166 -3.29 -2.89 12.35
CA CYS A 166 -3.29 -1.92 11.23
C CYS A 166 -3.36 -2.62 9.85
N ALA A 167 -2.80 -3.83 9.76
CA ALA A 167 -2.60 -4.55 8.51
C ALA A 167 -3.87 -4.77 7.68
N PRO A 168 -5.05 -5.12 8.24
CA PRO A 168 -6.27 -5.36 7.44
C PRO A 168 -6.66 -4.22 6.51
N CYS A 169 -6.48 -2.97 6.94
CA CYS A 169 -6.80 -1.79 6.15
C CYS A 169 -5.58 -1.23 5.39
N HIS A 170 -4.37 -1.52 5.86
CA HIS A 170 -3.13 -0.98 5.31
C HIS A 170 -2.29 -1.99 4.52
N SER A 171 -2.90 -3.09 4.04
CA SER A 171 -2.27 -4.07 3.14
C SER A 171 -3.17 -4.45 1.97
N ARG A 172 -2.56 -4.79 0.83
CA ARG A 172 -3.24 -5.57 -0.21
C ARG A 172 -3.27 -7.03 0.22
N ARG A 173 -4.45 -7.62 0.23
CA ARG A 173 -4.66 -8.93 0.83
C ARG A 173 -5.93 -9.60 0.33
N GLY A 174 -5.99 -10.92 0.39
CA GLY A 174 -7.22 -11.70 0.25
C GLY A 174 -7.86 -11.96 1.64
N VAL A 175 -9.19 -12.03 1.70
CA VAL A 175 -9.92 -12.42 2.90
C VAL A 175 -10.01 -13.95 2.96
N LEU A 176 -9.55 -14.55 4.06
CA LEU A 176 -9.66 -15.98 4.34
C LEU A 176 -10.84 -16.27 5.26
N SER A 177 -11.07 -15.40 6.24
CA SER A 177 -12.15 -15.53 7.23
C SER A 177 -12.67 -14.15 7.61
N GLU A 178 -13.95 -14.06 7.93
CA GLU A 178 -14.55 -12.86 8.51
C GLU A 178 -14.41 -12.84 10.05
N GLY A 179 -14.63 -11.68 10.65
CA GLY A 179 -14.71 -11.52 12.10
C GLY A 179 -13.39 -11.15 12.77
N PHE A 180 -12.42 -10.58 12.02
CA PHE A 180 -11.21 -9.99 12.60
C PHE A 180 -11.55 -8.86 13.56
N HIS A 181 -10.88 -8.83 14.70
CA HIS A 181 -10.93 -7.73 15.67
C HIS A 181 -9.51 -7.24 15.96
N GLY A 182 -9.41 -5.96 16.35
CA GLY A 182 -8.13 -5.41 16.77
C GLY A 182 -7.47 -6.27 17.86
N GLY A 183 -6.24 -6.70 17.61
CA GLY A 183 -5.48 -7.59 18.49
C GLY A 183 -5.41 -9.05 18.05
N ASP A 184 -6.21 -9.46 17.07
CA ASP A 184 -6.14 -10.82 16.49
C ASP A 184 -4.92 -10.97 15.58
N GLU A 185 -4.54 -12.22 15.31
CA GLU A 185 -3.45 -12.56 14.39
C GLU A 185 -3.91 -12.35 12.93
N PHE A 186 -3.24 -11.44 12.21
CA PHE A 186 -3.61 -11.06 10.85
C PHE A 186 -3.73 -12.25 9.89
N CYS A 187 -2.76 -13.17 9.92
CA CYS A 187 -2.70 -14.30 9.00
C CYS A 187 -3.78 -15.37 9.23
N ASP A 188 -4.52 -15.34 10.34
CA ASP A 188 -5.66 -16.22 10.57
C ASP A 188 -6.89 -15.77 9.77
N PHE A 189 -6.93 -14.51 9.38
CA PHE A 189 -8.07 -13.90 8.68
C PHE A 189 -7.74 -13.46 7.25
N TYR A 190 -6.47 -13.19 6.95
CA TYR A 190 -6.05 -12.59 5.68
C TYR A 190 -4.81 -13.26 5.09
N ASN A 191 -4.78 -13.31 3.76
CA ASN A 191 -3.62 -13.70 2.97
C ASN A 191 -2.95 -12.46 2.37
N LEU A 192 -1.77 -12.11 2.87
CA LEU A 192 -1.01 -10.95 2.40
C LEU A 192 -0.52 -11.15 0.96
N GLU A 193 -0.62 -10.12 0.12
CA GLU A 193 -0.06 -10.11 -1.22
C GLU A 193 1.46 -10.29 -1.19
N LEU A 194 1.96 -11.22 -2.00
CA LEU A 194 3.39 -11.49 -2.17
C LEU A 194 4.01 -10.50 -3.17
N LEU A 195 5.35 -10.57 -3.34
CA LEU A 195 6.10 -9.75 -4.31
C LEU A 195 5.88 -10.24 -5.75
N ARG A 196 4.65 -10.08 -6.25
CA ARG A 196 4.32 -10.37 -7.65
C ARG A 196 4.72 -9.19 -8.52
N ASP A 197 5.03 -9.46 -9.78
CA ASP A 197 5.50 -8.47 -10.76
C ASP A 197 4.44 -7.47 -11.22
N ASP A 198 3.17 -7.79 -11.04
CA ASP A 198 2.04 -6.87 -11.26
C ASP A 198 1.80 -5.91 -10.09
N THR A 199 2.28 -6.22 -8.88
CA THR A 199 2.00 -5.44 -7.67
C THR A 199 3.24 -4.82 -7.02
N TYR A 200 4.39 -5.46 -7.16
CA TYR A 200 5.67 -4.99 -6.63
C TYR A 200 6.77 -5.07 -7.68
N PHE A 201 7.71 -4.14 -7.62
CA PHE A 201 8.99 -4.33 -8.29
C PHE A 201 9.78 -5.48 -7.63
N ALA A 202 10.70 -6.09 -8.40
CA ALA A 202 11.42 -7.27 -7.93
C ALA A 202 12.20 -7.06 -6.62
N ASP A 203 12.58 -5.83 -6.32
CA ASP A 203 13.26 -5.44 -5.08
C ASP A 203 12.30 -5.15 -3.92
N GLY A 204 11.00 -5.35 -4.10
CA GLY A 204 9.96 -5.16 -3.11
C GLY A 204 9.46 -3.73 -2.97
N GLN A 205 9.85 -2.80 -3.85
CA GLN A 205 9.22 -1.49 -3.93
C GLN A 205 7.78 -1.60 -4.45
N ILE A 206 6.92 -0.72 -3.98
CA ILE A 206 5.52 -0.69 -4.41
C ILE A 206 5.42 -0.33 -5.91
N LYS A 207 4.67 -1.12 -6.67
CA LYS A 207 4.39 -0.89 -8.10
C LYS A 207 2.94 -0.50 -8.30
N ASP A 208 2.01 -1.30 -7.79
CA ASP A 208 0.58 -1.02 -7.79
C ASP A 208 0.06 -0.70 -6.37
N GLU A 209 -1.23 -0.55 -6.18
CA GLU A 209 -1.86 -0.19 -4.91
C GLU A 209 -1.80 -1.36 -3.90
N VAL A 210 -0.68 -1.47 -3.20
CA VAL A 210 -0.43 -2.51 -2.18
C VAL A 210 -0.44 -1.96 -0.75
N TYR A 211 -0.69 -0.69 -0.60
CA TYR A 211 -0.66 0.04 0.67
C TYR A 211 0.72 -0.01 1.34
N VAL A 212 0.77 0.04 2.68
CA VAL A 212 2.05 0.29 3.38
C VAL A 212 2.55 -0.87 4.22
N TYR A 213 1.68 -1.80 4.63
CA TYR A 213 2.08 -2.88 5.54
C TYR A 213 3.12 -3.82 4.91
N GLY A 214 2.86 -4.29 3.68
CA GLY A 214 3.78 -5.17 2.97
C GLY A 214 5.16 -4.56 2.72
N SER A 215 5.25 -3.24 2.46
CA SER A 215 6.53 -2.55 2.36
C SER A 215 7.19 -2.33 3.73
N PHE A 216 6.41 -2.01 4.78
CA PHE A 216 6.93 -1.78 6.12
C PHE A 216 7.60 -3.01 6.73
N ILE A 217 6.99 -4.21 6.60
CA ILE A 217 7.57 -5.45 7.12
C ILE A 217 8.86 -5.88 6.40
N GLN A 218 9.22 -5.26 5.29
CA GLN A 218 10.52 -5.41 4.64
C GLN A 218 11.60 -4.51 5.26
N SER A 219 11.22 -3.54 6.09
CA SER A 219 12.13 -2.54 6.62
C SER A 219 12.97 -3.05 7.81
N LYS A 220 14.17 -2.49 7.95
CA LYS A 220 14.97 -2.72 9.18
C LYS A 220 14.29 -2.16 10.42
N MET A 221 13.41 -1.18 10.30
CA MET A 221 12.66 -0.60 11.40
C MET A 221 11.65 -1.59 11.96
N TYR A 222 10.95 -2.34 11.12
CA TYR A 222 10.09 -3.44 11.54
C TYR A 222 10.85 -4.43 12.42
N HIS A 223 12.00 -4.93 11.96
CA HIS A 223 12.85 -5.86 12.73
C HIS A 223 13.43 -5.28 14.01
N LYS A 224 13.34 -3.96 14.21
CA LYS A 224 13.71 -3.28 15.46
C LYS A 224 12.51 -2.96 16.35
N GLY A 225 11.34 -3.46 16.02
CA GLY A 225 10.13 -3.32 16.82
C GLY A 225 9.53 -1.91 16.80
N ILE A 226 9.79 -1.13 15.73
CA ILE A 226 9.17 0.18 15.53
C ILE A 226 7.69 -0.02 15.16
N ARG A 227 6.84 0.81 15.73
CA ARG A 227 5.38 0.81 15.54
C ARG A 227 4.96 1.91 14.59
N CYS A 228 3.81 1.73 13.95
CA CYS A 228 3.17 2.81 13.18
C CYS A 228 3.00 4.07 14.05
N THR A 229 2.61 3.90 15.30
CA THR A 229 2.39 5.01 16.23
C THR A 229 3.67 5.62 16.80
N ASP A 230 4.85 5.16 16.45
CA ASP A 230 6.08 5.89 16.80
C ASP A 230 6.23 7.15 15.90
N CYS A 231 5.73 7.09 14.67
CA CYS A 231 5.73 8.21 13.71
C CYS A 231 4.36 8.87 13.56
N HIS A 232 3.27 8.10 13.59
CA HIS A 232 1.90 8.58 13.34
C HIS A 232 1.09 8.70 14.64
N ASP A 233 0.16 9.65 14.66
CA ASP A 233 -0.95 9.68 15.61
C ASP A 233 -2.23 9.21 14.90
N PRO A 234 -2.73 7.99 15.21
CA PRO A 234 -3.86 7.40 14.51
C PRO A 234 -5.19 8.13 14.78
N HIS A 235 -5.29 8.91 15.86
CA HIS A 235 -6.52 9.65 16.20
C HIS A 235 -6.61 10.97 15.46
N SER A 236 -5.49 11.63 15.17
CA SER A 236 -5.47 12.87 14.40
C SER A 236 -5.12 12.67 12.92
N LEU A 237 -4.74 11.46 12.52
CA LEU A 237 -4.27 11.09 11.17
C LEU A 237 -3.03 11.88 10.71
N LYS A 238 -2.23 12.37 11.64
CA LYS A 238 -1.05 13.22 11.38
C LYS A 238 0.24 12.55 11.82
N LEU A 239 1.35 13.02 11.27
CA LEU A 239 2.67 12.73 11.83
C LEU A 239 2.83 13.45 13.17
N LYS A 240 3.54 12.81 14.11
CA LYS A 240 3.83 13.37 15.44
C LYS A 240 4.80 14.54 15.38
N SER A 241 5.68 14.54 14.39
CA SER A 241 6.65 15.62 14.16
C SER A 241 6.67 16.01 12.68
N PRO A 242 6.91 17.28 12.34
CA PRO A 242 6.93 17.74 10.96
C PRO A 242 8.24 17.41 10.25
N GLY A 243 8.19 17.18 8.96
CA GLY A 243 9.36 17.09 8.09
C GLY A 243 10.42 16.09 8.54
N ASN A 244 11.69 16.48 8.49
CA ASN A 244 12.81 15.63 8.89
C ASN A 244 12.84 15.33 10.39
N GLU A 245 12.17 16.11 11.23
CA GLU A 245 12.08 15.85 12.68
C GLU A 245 11.47 14.47 12.98
N THR A 246 10.55 13.99 12.15
CA THR A 246 10.01 12.63 12.27
C THR A 246 11.12 11.57 12.29
N CYS A 247 12.18 11.77 11.50
CA CYS A 247 13.29 10.83 11.39
C CYS A 247 14.39 11.15 12.40
N THR A 248 14.76 12.43 12.54
CA THR A 248 15.89 12.85 13.39
C THR A 248 15.59 12.76 14.87
N SER A 249 14.33 12.63 15.27
CA SER A 249 13.96 12.31 16.66
C SER A 249 14.61 11.01 17.18
N CYS A 250 14.82 10.03 16.30
CA CYS A 250 15.48 8.76 16.61
C CYS A 250 16.84 8.64 15.93
N HIS A 251 16.97 9.09 14.67
CA HIS A 251 18.24 9.06 13.93
C HIS A 251 19.15 10.22 14.30
N GLN A 252 19.43 10.33 15.61
CA GLN A 252 20.34 11.34 16.15
C GLN A 252 21.79 10.86 16.08
N HIS A 253 22.69 11.76 15.71
CA HIS A 253 24.13 11.53 15.78
C HIS A 253 24.83 12.80 16.20
N ALA A 254 25.65 12.74 17.25
CA ALA A 254 26.32 13.91 17.83
C ALA A 254 27.14 14.73 16.81
N ALA A 255 27.65 14.10 15.76
CA ALA A 255 28.39 14.75 14.67
C ALA A 255 27.49 15.23 13.51
N GLY A 256 26.17 15.23 13.64
CA GLY A 256 25.28 15.64 12.54
C GLY A 256 25.42 14.76 11.31
N LYS A 257 25.30 13.43 11.46
CA LYS A 257 25.61 12.46 10.41
C LYS A 257 24.57 12.40 9.29
N TYR A 258 23.29 12.63 9.59
CA TYR A 258 22.20 12.27 8.68
C TYR A 258 21.53 13.47 8.02
N ASP A 259 21.07 14.47 8.75
CA ASP A 259 20.41 15.66 8.18
C ASP A 259 21.43 16.76 7.88
N VAL A 260 22.38 16.45 7.00
CA VAL A 260 23.50 17.32 6.64
C VAL A 260 23.87 17.15 5.16
N PRO A 261 24.40 18.21 4.50
CA PRO A 261 24.79 18.16 3.08
C PRO A 261 25.78 17.06 2.73
N SER A 262 26.64 16.65 3.64
CA SER A 262 27.60 15.54 3.44
C SER A 262 26.92 14.17 3.37
N HIS A 263 25.66 14.04 3.81
CA HIS A 263 24.87 12.83 3.67
C HIS A 263 23.96 12.86 2.44
N HIS A 264 23.17 13.92 2.27
CA HIS A 264 22.17 13.96 1.22
C HIS A 264 22.61 14.69 -0.07
N HIS A 265 23.75 15.38 -0.06
CA HIS A 265 24.35 16.10 -1.21
C HIS A 265 23.44 17.14 -1.88
N HIS A 266 22.48 17.69 -1.13
CA HIS A 266 21.55 18.72 -1.58
C HIS A 266 21.60 19.95 -0.66
N VAL A 267 21.04 21.04 -1.13
CA VAL A 267 20.92 22.27 -0.32
C VAL A 267 19.89 22.05 0.79
N PRO A 268 20.24 22.35 2.06
CA PRO A 268 19.30 22.24 3.17
C PRO A 268 17.98 22.99 2.92
N GLY A 269 16.86 22.41 3.35
CA GLY A 269 15.52 22.98 3.14
C GLY A 269 14.92 22.76 1.77
N THR A 270 15.65 22.14 0.82
CA THR A 270 15.09 21.73 -0.48
C THR A 270 14.48 20.34 -0.43
N ALA A 271 13.70 19.99 -1.46
CA ALA A 271 13.10 18.65 -1.58
C ALA A 271 14.14 17.52 -1.56
N GLY A 272 15.34 17.74 -2.11
CA GLY A 272 16.43 16.76 -2.10
C GLY A 272 17.04 16.52 -0.72
N ALA A 273 16.86 17.46 0.22
CA ALA A 273 17.31 17.32 1.61
C ALA A 273 16.28 16.66 2.54
N MET A 274 15.07 16.36 2.03
CA MET A 274 14.04 15.69 2.81
C MET A 274 14.32 14.20 2.90
N CYS A 275 14.49 13.66 4.12
CA CYS A 275 14.78 12.24 4.38
C CYS A 275 13.81 11.30 3.64
N VAL A 276 12.53 11.61 3.70
CA VAL A 276 11.46 10.80 3.10
C VAL A 276 11.55 10.72 1.57
N ASN A 277 12.09 11.73 0.89
CA ASN A 277 12.16 11.73 -0.57
C ASN A 277 13.23 10.77 -1.12
N CYS A 278 14.20 10.40 -0.28
CA CYS A 278 15.21 9.39 -0.63
C CYS A 278 14.88 8.01 -0.07
N HIS A 279 14.38 7.95 1.18
CA HIS A 279 14.18 6.70 1.91
C HIS A 279 12.75 6.15 1.84
N MET A 280 11.79 6.97 1.42
CA MET A 280 10.37 6.64 1.29
C MET A 280 9.81 7.31 0.01
N PRO A 281 10.25 6.90 -1.19
CA PRO A 281 9.73 7.46 -2.43
C PRO A 281 8.21 7.30 -2.47
N HIS A 282 7.53 8.20 -3.17
CA HIS A 282 6.08 8.13 -3.29
C HIS A 282 5.66 7.72 -4.69
N ARG A 283 4.47 7.16 -4.78
CA ARG A 283 3.69 6.95 -5.99
C ARG A 283 2.29 7.53 -5.80
N THR A 284 1.71 8.07 -6.86
CA THR A 284 0.34 8.58 -6.83
C THR A 284 -0.62 7.46 -7.19
N TYR A 285 -1.62 7.25 -6.35
CA TYR A 285 -2.75 6.34 -6.55
C TYR A 285 -4.05 7.13 -6.61
N MET A 286 -5.08 6.55 -7.22
CA MET A 286 -6.41 7.16 -7.31
C MET A 286 -6.35 8.63 -7.82
N ASP A 287 -5.47 8.91 -8.78
CA ASP A 287 -5.21 10.20 -9.45
C ASP A 287 -4.69 11.33 -8.54
N VAL A 288 -4.93 11.29 -7.23
CA VAL A 288 -4.66 12.42 -6.33
C VAL A 288 -3.92 12.03 -5.04
N ASP A 289 -3.87 10.74 -4.69
CA ASP A 289 -3.37 10.28 -3.40
C ASP A 289 -1.91 9.82 -3.48
N LYS A 290 -0.99 10.66 -2.99
CA LYS A 290 0.44 10.37 -2.94
C LYS A 290 0.80 9.53 -1.73
N ARG A 291 1.06 8.26 -1.94
CA ARG A 291 1.46 7.31 -0.89
C ARG A 291 2.95 7.02 -0.93
N ARG A 292 3.59 6.98 0.23
CA ARG A 292 5.01 6.67 0.37
C ARG A 292 5.25 5.19 0.58
N ASP A 293 6.32 4.68 -0.03
CA ASP A 293 6.84 3.33 0.25
C ASP A 293 7.43 3.30 1.67
N HIS A 294 6.92 2.41 2.51
CA HIS A 294 7.34 2.28 3.91
C HIS A 294 8.45 1.25 4.13
N SER A 295 9.11 0.78 3.09
CA SER A 295 10.30 -0.07 3.25
C SER A 295 11.53 0.66 3.82
N LEU A 296 11.49 1.99 3.90
CA LEU A 296 12.51 2.83 4.56
C LEU A 296 13.92 2.46 4.10
N ARG A 297 14.06 2.28 2.78
CA ARG A 297 15.24 1.69 2.16
C ARG A 297 16.36 2.69 1.94
N VAL A 298 17.56 2.18 1.80
CA VAL A 298 18.67 2.93 1.22
C VAL A 298 18.52 2.89 -0.30
N PRO A 299 18.55 4.03 -1.01
CA PRO A 299 18.49 4.04 -2.47
C PRO A 299 19.59 3.17 -3.11
N ARG A 300 19.20 2.39 -4.12
CA ARG A 300 20.06 1.40 -4.79
C ARG A 300 20.07 1.60 -6.31
N PRO A 301 20.68 2.70 -6.83
CA PRO A 301 20.75 2.94 -8.27
C PRO A 301 21.55 1.85 -9.01
N ASP A 302 22.45 1.15 -8.34
CA ASP A 302 23.12 -0.04 -8.87
C ASP A 302 22.13 -1.17 -9.23
N LEU A 303 21.09 -1.39 -8.43
CA LEU A 303 20.01 -2.33 -8.77
C LEU A 303 19.13 -1.79 -9.91
N SER A 304 18.93 -0.48 -10.00
CA SER A 304 18.20 0.11 -11.14
C SER A 304 18.93 -0.17 -12.46
N VAL A 305 20.24 0.02 -12.50
CA VAL A 305 21.06 -0.30 -13.69
C VAL A 305 21.03 -1.81 -14.00
N ALA A 306 21.11 -2.65 -12.97
CA ALA A 306 21.20 -4.11 -13.17
C ALA A 306 19.83 -4.77 -13.45
N LEU A 307 18.75 -4.31 -12.86
CA LEU A 307 17.46 -5.00 -12.81
C LEU A 307 16.26 -4.15 -13.26
N GLY A 308 16.45 -2.86 -13.59
CA GLY A 308 15.37 -1.96 -13.96
C GLY A 308 14.45 -1.53 -12.80
N THR A 309 14.83 -1.80 -11.54
CA THR A 309 14.01 -1.40 -10.38
C THR A 309 14.10 0.10 -10.13
N PRO A 310 13.06 0.76 -9.61
CA PRO A 310 13.10 2.21 -9.37
C PRO A 310 14.08 2.59 -8.26
N ASN A 311 14.57 3.82 -8.30
CA ASN A 311 15.27 4.43 -7.17
C ASN A 311 14.84 5.89 -7.00
N ALA A 312 14.94 6.38 -5.76
CA ALA A 312 14.51 7.72 -5.40
C ALA A 312 15.29 8.85 -6.11
N CYS A 313 16.55 8.61 -6.48
CA CYS A 313 17.37 9.61 -7.17
C CYS A 313 16.83 9.86 -8.59
N SER A 314 16.64 8.79 -9.34
CA SER A 314 16.11 8.85 -10.70
C SER A 314 14.70 9.44 -10.74
N GLY A 315 13.88 9.19 -9.74
CA GLY A 315 12.54 9.78 -9.60
C GLY A 315 12.51 11.33 -9.66
N CYS A 316 13.61 11.98 -9.26
CA CYS A 316 13.75 13.43 -9.42
C CYS A 316 14.59 13.80 -10.65
N HIS A 317 15.71 13.10 -10.87
CA HIS A 317 16.71 13.48 -11.87
C HIS A 317 16.37 13.05 -13.29
N VAL A 318 15.44 12.11 -13.49
CA VAL A 318 14.95 11.75 -14.82
C VAL A 318 14.35 12.93 -15.59
N LYS A 319 13.80 13.90 -14.88
CA LYS A 319 13.23 15.12 -15.48
C LYS A 319 14.24 15.94 -16.28
N ASP A 320 15.53 15.80 -15.99
CA ASP A 320 16.58 16.43 -16.75
C ASP A 320 16.68 15.84 -18.16
N GLN A 321 16.17 14.64 -18.39
CA GLN A 321 16.09 13.98 -19.68
C GLN A 321 14.81 14.32 -20.47
N LEU A 322 13.84 15.02 -19.87
CA LEU A 322 12.51 15.26 -20.48
C LEU A 322 12.63 15.93 -21.88
N LYS A 323 13.60 16.84 -22.05
CA LYS A 323 13.82 17.52 -23.33
C LYS A 323 14.26 16.60 -24.47
N SER A 324 14.78 15.42 -24.15
CA SER A 324 15.21 14.41 -25.14
C SER A 324 14.07 13.47 -25.54
N ILE A 325 12.95 13.53 -24.85
CA ILE A 325 11.77 12.69 -25.08
C ILE A 325 10.81 13.42 -26.03
N ASP A 326 10.16 12.66 -26.92
CA ASP A 326 9.14 13.17 -27.82
C ASP A 326 8.05 13.95 -27.05
N GLN A 327 7.73 15.15 -27.54
CA GLN A 327 6.73 16.02 -26.92
C GLN A 327 5.34 15.37 -26.80
N GLN A 328 4.99 14.45 -27.69
CA GLN A 328 3.72 13.74 -27.63
C GLN A 328 3.64 12.74 -26.45
N LYS A 329 4.78 12.24 -26.00
CA LYS A 329 4.87 11.29 -24.87
C LYS A 329 4.95 11.98 -23.50
N GLN A 330 5.45 13.23 -23.46
CA GLN A 330 5.70 13.94 -22.20
C GLN A 330 4.48 14.06 -21.28
N PRO A 331 3.24 14.24 -21.76
CA PRO A 331 2.07 14.34 -20.89
C PRO A 331 1.76 13.08 -20.08
N SER A 332 2.17 11.89 -20.55
CA SER A 332 1.99 10.60 -19.85
C SER A 332 3.11 10.25 -18.89
N LEU A 333 4.25 10.95 -18.92
CA LEU A 333 5.44 10.68 -18.11
C LEU A 333 5.49 11.60 -16.88
N LEU A 334 4.50 11.47 -15.98
CA LEU A 334 4.31 12.34 -14.82
C LEU A 334 5.20 11.97 -13.65
N GLU A 335 5.30 10.68 -13.37
CA GLU A 335 6.10 10.10 -12.29
C GLU A 335 7.14 9.12 -12.85
N TYR A 336 8.16 8.81 -12.06
CA TYR A 336 9.22 7.88 -12.49
C TYR A 336 8.69 6.46 -12.77
N ALA A 337 7.62 6.06 -12.09
CA ALA A 337 6.94 4.81 -12.36
C ALA A 337 6.42 4.74 -13.81
N ASP A 338 5.83 5.81 -14.31
CA ASP A 338 5.32 5.90 -15.68
C ASP A 338 6.46 5.73 -16.70
N TRP A 339 7.66 6.25 -16.39
CA TRP A 339 8.85 6.09 -17.23
C TRP A 339 9.32 4.64 -17.27
N ILE A 340 9.32 3.95 -16.12
CA ILE A 340 9.69 2.54 -16.04
C ILE A 340 8.68 1.69 -16.80
N GLU A 341 7.38 1.91 -16.60
CA GLU A 341 6.33 1.18 -17.30
C GLU A 341 6.39 1.38 -18.82
N ALA A 342 6.63 2.60 -19.28
CA ALA A 342 6.82 2.87 -20.70
C ALA A 342 8.06 2.17 -21.27
N ALA A 343 9.15 2.13 -20.51
CA ALA A 343 10.37 1.40 -20.89
C ALA A 343 10.13 -0.12 -20.94
N GLU A 344 9.44 -0.69 -19.96
CA GLU A 344 9.04 -2.11 -19.92
C GLU A 344 8.10 -2.46 -21.08
N ALA A 345 7.22 -1.54 -21.47
CA ALA A 345 6.34 -1.68 -22.64
C ALA A 345 7.07 -1.57 -23.99
N GLY A 346 8.36 -1.32 -23.98
CA GLY A 346 9.22 -1.33 -25.18
C GLY A 346 9.45 0.06 -25.82
N ASP A 347 9.18 1.18 -25.11
CA ASP A 347 9.53 2.51 -25.58
C ASP A 347 11.05 2.74 -25.46
N GLU A 348 11.78 2.50 -26.55
CA GLU A 348 13.25 2.59 -26.61
C GLU A 348 13.79 3.97 -26.22
N GLN A 349 13.07 5.05 -26.55
CA GLN A 349 13.49 6.42 -26.21
C GLN A 349 13.40 6.66 -24.70
N VAL A 350 12.31 6.22 -24.08
CA VAL A 350 12.12 6.33 -22.64
C VAL A 350 13.08 5.39 -21.90
N ALA A 351 13.24 4.16 -22.37
CA ALA A 351 14.19 3.19 -21.81
C ALA A 351 15.63 3.72 -21.78
N ALA A 352 16.08 4.34 -22.88
CA ALA A 352 17.39 4.97 -22.95
C ALA A 352 17.54 6.15 -21.97
N ALA A 353 16.49 6.93 -21.78
CA ALA A 353 16.50 8.06 -20.81
C ALA A 353 16.52 7.58 -19.36
N VAL A 354 15.78 6.51 -19.05
CA VAL A 354 15.77 5.85 -17.72
C VAL A 354 17.16 5.31 -17.43
N LEU A 355 17.72 4.48 -18.29
CA LEU A 355 19.03 3.86 -18.10
C LEU A 355 20.15 4.93 -17.93
N LYS A 356 20.15 5.94 -18.77
CA LYS A 356 21.12 7.05 -18.67
C LYS A 356 21.02 7.78 -17.32
N THR A 357 19.81 7.94 -16.80
CA THR A 357 19.60 8.57 -15.50
C THR A 357 20.09 7.68 -14.36
N ASP A 358 19.80 6.39 -14.44
CA ASP A 358 20.21 5.40 -13.42
C ASP A 358 21.73 5.26 -13.37
N GLU A 359 22.40 5.17 -14.52
CA GLU A 359 23.87 5.16 -14.61
C GLU A 359 24.50 6.43 -14.02
N TRP A 360 23.88 7.60 -14.27
CA TRP A 360 24.35 8.84 -13.69
C TRP A 360 24.18 8.86 -12.17
N CYS A 361 23.04 8.37 -11.66
CA CYS A 361 22.77 8.25 -10.23
C CYS A 361 23.72 7.27 -9.54
N ASP A 362 24.02 6.15 -10.18
CA ASP A 362 24.94 5.14 -9.67
C ASP A 362 26.36 5.67 -9.57
N ALA A 363 26.86 6.31 -10.62
CA ALA A 363 28.16 6.97 -10.65
C ALA A 363 28.26 8.09 -9.60
N ALA A 364 27.18 8.87 -9.37
CA ALA A 364 27.16 9.87 -8.33
C ALA A 364 27.28 9.26 -6.93
N CYS A 365 26.55 8.17 -6.66
CA CYS A 365 26.65 7.44 -5.40
C CYS A 365 28.04 6.84 -5.18
N GLU A 366 28.66 6.31 -6.23
CA GLU A 366 30.02 5.78 -6.18
C GLU A 366 31.04 6.86 -5.82
N LYS A 367 30.92 8.04 -6.45
CA LYS A 367 31.74 9.22 -6.14
C LYS A 367 31.58 9.70 -4.70
N TRP A 368 30.36 9.70 -4.15
CA TRP A 368 30.07 10.27 -2.84
C TRP A 368 30.37 9.30 -1.68
N TYR A 369 30.10 8.01 -1.88
CA TYR A 369 30.22 7.00 -0.82
C TYR A 369 31.36 6.02 -1.05
N GLY A 370 32.12 6.17 -2.14
CA GLY A 370 33.29 5.37 -2.52
C GLY A 370 32.95 4.08 -3.28
N GLU A 371 33.92 3.59 -4.07
CA GLU A 371 33.81 2.34 -4.85
C GLU A 371 33.50 1.11 -3.96
N ASN A 372 33.90 1.17 -2.70
CA ASN A 372 33.67 0.13 -1.70
C ASN A 372 32.37 0.30 -0.89
N ARG A 373 31.41 1.10 -1.34
CA ARG A 373 30.06 1.09 -0.78
C ARG A 373 29.47 -0.32 -0.93
N LYS A 374 29.91 -1.26 -0.11
CA LYS A 374 29.50 -2.67 -0.16
C LYS A 374 28.00 -2.76 0.01
N GLN A 375 27.29 -2.86 -1.09
CA GLN A 375 25.89 -3.21 -1.07
C GLN A 375 25.79 -4.74 -1.00
N PRO A 376 25.15 -5.30 0.02
CA PRO A 376 24.96 -6.74 0.08
C PRO A 376 24.14 -7.22 -1.11
N LYS A 377 24.36 -8.46 -1.53
CA LYS A 377 23.53 -9.10 -2.55
C LYS A 377 22.07 -9.02 -2.12
N HIS A 378 21.24 -8.50 -3.04
CA HIS A 378 19.83 -8.29 -2.75
C HIS A 378 18.99 -9.49 -3.21
N PHE A 379 17.89 -9.79 -2.52
CA PHE A 379 17.02 -10.92 -2.87
C PHE A 379 16.43 -10.79 -4.29
N SER A 380 16.25 -9.55 -4.77
CA SER A 380 15.73 -9.26 -6.11
C SER A 380 16.58 -9.87 -7.23
N GLU A 381 17.89 -9.95 -7.04
CA GLU A 381 18.79 -10.56 -8.04
C GLU A 381 18.41 -12.04 -8.28
N ALA A 382 18.08 -12.77 -7.22
CA ALA A 382 17.65 -14.15 -7.31
C ALA A 382 16.23 -14.29 -7.91
N ILE A 383 15.32 -13.39 -7.55
CA ILE A 383 13.95 -13.38 -8.07
C ILE A 383 13.98 -13.12 -9.59
N VAL A 384 14.69 -12.08 -10.03
CA VAL A 384 14.78 -11.71 -11.44
C VAL A 384 15.48 -12.83 -12.25
N ALA A 385 16.62 -13.33 -11.76
CA ALA A 385 17.32 -14.44 -12.43
C ALA A 385 16.42 -15.67 -12.60
N PHE A 386 15.60 -15.99 -11.57
CA PHE A 386 14.67 -17.11 -11.64
C PHE A 386 13.55 -16.87 -12.67
N ARG A 387 12.92 -15.69 -12.66
CA ARG A 387 11.90 -15.31 -13.65
C ARG A 387 12.42 -15.32 -15.07
N ASN A 388 13.69 -14.96 -15.27
CA ASN A 388 14.38 -15.00 -16.57
C ASN A 388 14.85 -16.42 -16.96
N GLY A 389 14.69 -17.43 -16.11
CA GLY A 389 15.14 -18.80 -16.39
C GLY A 389 16.67 -18.98 -16.42
N GLU A 390 17.41 -18.14 -15.69
CA GLU A 390 18.87 -18.18 -15.70
C GLU A 390 19.43 -19.48 -15.09
N PRO A 391 20.53 -20.02 -15.62
CA PRO A 391 21.15 -21.22 -15.07
C PRO A 391 21.57 -21.04 -13.58
N GLY A 392 21.13 -21.95 -12.73
CA GLY A 392 21.42 -21.90 -11.27
C GLY A 392 20.52 -21.03 -10.44
N ALA A 393 19.63 -20.22 -11.02
CA ALA A 393 18.74 -19.30 -10.34
C ALA A 393 17.84 -19.99 -9.30
N MET A 394 17.42 -21.23 -9.54
CA MET A 394 16.67 -22.03 -8.55
C MET A 394 17.40 -22.17 -7.21
N ASN A 395 18.72 -22.45 -7.24
CA ASN A 395 19.49 -22.60 -6.01
C ASN A 395 19.62 -21.26 -5.26
N GLU A 396 19.77 -20.17 -6.01
CA GLU A 396 19.79 -18.83 -5.42
C GLU A 396 18.44 -18.44 -4.81
N LEU A 397 17.34 -18.78 -5.47
CA LEU A 397 16.00 -18.53 -4.95
C LEU A 397 15.69 -19.39 -3.70
N LEU A 398 16.12 -20.66 -3.68
CA LEU A 398 16.07 -21.52 -2.50
C LEU A 398 16.89 -20.92 -1.34
N ARG A 399 18.05 -20.34 -1.64
CA ARG A 399 18.87 -19.64 -0.64
C ARG A 399 18.10 -18.43 -0.06
N VAL A 400 17.44 -17.64 -0.89
CA VAL A 400 16.58 -16.52 -0.44
C VAL A 400 15.46 -17.04 0.46
N ALA A 401 14.75 -18.08 0.04
CA ALA A 401 13.64 -18.66 0.81
C ALA A 401 14.04 -19.19 2.20
N THR A 402 15.28 -19.65 2.34
CA THR A 402 15.80 -20.28 3.58
C THR A 402 16.68 -19.40 4.43
N GLN A 403 17.00 -18.17 3.99
CA GLN A 403 17.80 -17.23 4.78
C GLN A 403 17.10 -16.82 6.08
N PRO A 404 17.87 -16.52 7.14
CA PRO A 404 17.33 -15.92 8.35
C PRO A 404 16.63 -14.57 8.05
N GLU A 405 15.65 -14.24 8.86
CA GLU A 405 14.85 -13.02 8.69
C GLU A 405 15.68 -11.73 8.78
N GLU A 406 16.75 -11.75 9.57
CA GLU A 406 17.68 -10.61 9.71
C GLU A 406 18.43 -10.28 8.41
N LEU A 407 18.51 -11.25 7.48
CA LEU A 407 19.20 -11.10 6.19
C LEU A 407 18.24 -10.88 5.04
N THR A 408 17.03 -11.47 5.11
CA THR A 408 16.03 -11.39 4.03
C THR A 408 14.63 -11.24 4.63
N PRO A 409 13.90 -10.18 4.27
CA PRO A 409 12.56 -9.93 4.80
C PRO A 409 11.62 -11.12 4.61
N VAL A 410 10.73 -11.35 5.57
CA VAL A 410 9.78 -12.47 5.55
C VAL A 410 8.94 -12.49 4.27
N LEU A 411 8.54 -11.32 3.77
CA LEU A 411 7.76 -11.20 2.53
C LEU A 411 8.56 -11.68 1.31
N ALA A 412 9.84 -11.33 1.21
CA ALA A 412 10.71 -11.79 0.12
C ALA A 412 10.95 -13.32 0.18
N ARG A 413 11.09 -13.88 1.38
CA ARG A 413 11.22 -15.32 1.60
C ARG A 413 9.95 -16.07 1.18
N ALA A 414 8.78 -15.57 1.60
CA ALA A 414 7.49 -16.13 1.21
C ALA A 414 7.28 -16.04 -0.30
N SER A 415 7.66 -14.93 -0.93
CA SER A 415 7.57 -14.74 -2.37
C SER A 415 8.47 -15.71 -3.12
N ALA A 416 9.70 -15.93 -2.65
CA ALA A 416 10.61 -16.92 -3.24
C ALA A 416 10.03 -18.34 -3.17
N LEU A 417 9.35 -18.71 -2.07
CA LEU A 417 8.63 -19.99 -1.98
C LEU A 417 7.44 -20.05 -2.94
N GLY A 418 6.70 -18.96 -3.10
CA GLY A 418 5.60 -18.86 -4.06
C GLY A 418 6.04 -19.07 -5.50
N GLU A 419 7.14 -18.42 -5.92
CA GLU A 419 7.74 -18.59 -7.25
C GLU A 419 8.18 -20.05 -7.49
N LEU A 420 8.85 -20.68 -6.52
CA LEU A 420 9.25 -22.08 -6.59
C LEU A 420 8.04 -23.02 -6.71
N ALA A 421 6.99 -22.77 -5.96
CA ALA A 421 5.75 -23.56 -6.01
C ALA A 421 5.06 -23.44 -7.38
N ALA A 422 4.97 -22.22 -7.91
CA ALA A 422 4.33 -21.94 -9.20
C ALA A 422 5.09 -22.56 -10.39
N SER A 423 6.40 -22.75 -10.28
CA SER A 423 7.24 -23.34 -11.35
C SER A 423 7.00 -24.85 -11.56
N GLY A 424 6.15 -25.51 -10.76
CA GLY A 424 5.85 -26.94 -10.88
C GLY A 424 7.02 -27.86 -10.48
N VAL A 425 8.07 -27.33 -9.87
CA VAL A 425 9.17 -28.13 -9.29
C VAL A 425 8.67 -28.80 -8.01
N GLY A 426 7.75 -29.75 -8.19
CA GLY A 426 7.20 -30.57 -7.12
C GLY A 426 8.24 -31.59 -6.68
N ASN A 427 8.97 -31.25 -5.64
CA ASN A 427 9.66 -32.07 -4.65
C ASN A 427 10.75 -31.25 -3.94
N VAL A 428 10.45 -30.03 -3.54
CA VAL A 428 11.29 -29.35 -2.55
C VAL A 428 10.93 -29.96 -1.19
N THR A 429 11.47 -31.12 -0.89
CA THR A 429 11.50 -31.62 0.49
C THR A 429 12.42 -30.67 1.25
N ALA A 430 11.86 -29.78 2.03
CA ALA A 430 12.58 -29.07 3.05
C ALA A 430 13.28 -30.09 3.98
N LYS A 431 14.58 -30.11 3.98
CA LYS A 431 15.39 -30.77 5.01
C LYS A 431 15.60 -29.82 6.18
#